data_6190bfb3b737078c74543a3ee2b9f531
#
_entry.id   6190bfb3b737078c74543a3ee2b9f531
#
_cell.length_a   1.000
_cell.length_b   1.000
_cell.length_c   1.000
_cell.angle_alpha   90.00
_cell.angle_beta   90.00
_cell.angle_gamma   90.00
#
_symmetry.space_group_name_H-M   'P 1'
#
loop_
_entity.id
_entity.type
_entity.pdbx_description
1 polymer ?
#
loop_
_entity_poly.entity_id
_entity_poly.type
_entity_poly.pdbx_seq_one_letter_code
_entity_poly.pdbx_strand_id
1 'polypeptide(L)'
;MTILLFLFGVAVAAGLFFILADILKLPRLSTEKALLSAGRAEKKRMKSLDAIFLGWAIKLSRFIRMDEFKRHRMERTLSAAGMDMTPEVYLAYTILKPAAALLAVIPCLLIFPLLSPIVVLLSILLYFKESRKAEEKVTERREKIEGELPRFVATVEQELGASRDVLTILENYKRHAGPDFVRELDVLTADMRSSSYEAALVRFEGRLASPMLSDIVRGLIGVLRGDDGRVYFQMLSHDMKQLELQRLKAQAAKIPPKIRVYSFVMLVCFMLIYIVVILMQILTSMGGLFG
;
A
#
# COMPACT_ATOMS: atom_id res chain seq x y z
N MET A 1 5.70 -42.91 -8.57
CA MET A 1 6.72 -41.87 -8.67
C MET A 1 6.29 -40.73 -9.61
N THR A 2 5.79 -40.98 -10.81
CA THR A 2 5.31 -39.98 -11.79
C THR A 2 4.14 -39.12 -11.29
N ILE A 3 3.15 -39.68 -10.59
CA ILE A 3 2.00 -38.92 -10.04
C ILE A 3 2.43 -37.92 -8.97
N LEU A 4 3.38 -38.31 -8.15
CA LEU A 4 3.93 -37.43 -7.07
C LEU A 4 4.73 -36.27 -7.66
N LEU A 5 5.48 -36.51 -8.73
CA LEU A 5 6.20 -35.48 -9.51
C LEU A 5 5.23 -34.51 -10.22
N PHE A 6 4.13 -35.00 -10.75
CA PHE A 6 3.09 -34.20 -11.39
C PHE A 6 2.36 -33.31 -10.37
N LEU A 7 1.98 -33.90 -9.24
CA LEU A 7 1.30 -33.16 -8.16
C LEU A 7 2.20 -32.06 -7.57
N PHE A 8 3.50 -32.35 -7.47
CA PHE A 8 4.50 -31.37 -7.05
C PHE A 8 4.71 -30.27 -8.08
N GLY A 9 4.77 -30.59 -9.38
CA GLY A 9 4.86 -29.61 -10.46
C GLY A 9 3.68 -28.64 -10.46
N VAL A 10 2.47 -29.15 -10.27
CA VAL A 10 1.24 -28.34 -10.15
C VAL A 10 1.28 -27.46 -8.90
N ALA A 11 1.75 -27.97 -7.77
CA ALA A 11 1.87 -27.20 -6.53
C ALA A 11 2.91 -26.06 -6.65
N VAL A 12 4.04 -26.32 -7.31
CA VAL A 12 5.07 -25.31 -7.58
C VAL A 12 4.58 -24.25 -8.56
N ALA A 13 3.91 -24.66 -9.64
CA ALA A 13 3.31 -23.74 -10.62
C ALA A 13 2.25 -22.85 -9.97
N ALA A 14 1.38 -23.41 -9.13
CA ALA A 14 0.39 -22.66 -8.35
C ALA A 14 1.06 -21.71 -7.36
N GLY A 15 2.11 -22.14 -6.66
CA GLY A 15 2.89 -21.30 -5.73
C GLY A 15 3.56 -20.12 -6.45
N LEU A 16 4.22 -20.36 -7.58
CA LEU A 16 4.81 -19.32 -8.43
C LEU A 16 3.75 -18.35 -8.98
N PHE A 17 2.60 -18.88 -9.41
CA PHE A 17 1.49 -18.04 -9.86
C PHE A 17 0.98 -17.11 -8.75
N PHE A 18 0.77 -17.61 -7.54
CA PHE A 18 0.32 -16.78 -6.41
C PHE A 18 1.36 -15.72 -6.02
N ILE A 19 2.65 -16.04 -6.10
CA ILE A 19 3.73 -15.11 -5.80
C ILE A 19 3.82 -14.01 -6.87
N LEU A 20 3.78 -14.38 -8.15
CA LEU A 20 3.74 -13.45 -9.28
C LEU A 20 2.48 -12.58 -9.23
N ALA A 21 1.32 -13.14 -8.90
CA ALA A 21 0.08 -12.41 -8.73
C ALA A 21 0.15 -11.36 -7.60
N ASP A 22 0.86 -11.66 -6.51
CA ASP A 22 1.04 -10.72 -5.39
C ASP A 22 2.07 -9.63 -5.71
N ILE A 23 3.15 -9.97 -6.42
CA ILE A 23 4.19 -9.01 -6.87
C ILE A 23 3.61 -8.03 -7.91
N LEU A 24 2.82 -8.53 -8.86
CA LEU A 24 2.20 -7.74 -9.92
C LEU A 24 0.97 -6.96 -9.45
N LYS A 25 0.59 -7.04 -8.14
CA LYS A 25 -0.64 -6.41 -7.59
C LYS A 25 -1.87 -6.71 -8.45
N LEU A 26 -2.01 -7.97 -8.89
CA LEU A 26 -3.13 -8.40 -9.70
C LEU A 26 -4.43 -8.16 -8.92
N PRO A 27 -5.46 -7.49 -9.48
CA PRO A 27 -6.76 -7.44 -8.83
C PRO A 27 -7.24 -8.88 -8.67
N ARG A 28 -7.39 -9.31 -7.43
CA ARG A 28 -8.00 -10.61 -7.13
C ARG A 28 -9.41 -10.54 -7.71
N LEU A 29 -9.66 -11.32 -8.77
CA LEU A 29 -10.98 -11.54 -9.29
C LEU A 29 -11.77 -12.17 -8.14
N SER A 30 -12.53 -11.33 -7.45
CA SER A 30 -13.41 -11.74 -6.37
C SER A 30 -14.57 -12.53 -6.99
N THR A 31 -14.45 -13.82 -7.00
CA THR A 31 -15.60 -14.71 -6.95
C THR A 31 -16.14 -14.62 -5.52
N GLU A 32 -16.98 -13.60 -5.30
CA GLU A 32 -17.18 -12.88 -4.03
C GLU A 32 -17.88 -13.69 -2.94
N LYS A 33 -18.44 -14.85 -3.20
CA LYS A 33 -19.24 -15.58 -2.21
C LYS A 33 -18.65 -16.89 -1.68
N ALA A 34 -17.86 -17.60 -2.44
CA ALA A 34 -17.22 -18.85 -1.98
C ALA A 34 -15.88 -18.60 -1.27
N LEU A 35 -15.19 -17.48 -1.57
CA LEU A 35 -13.89 -17.10 -0.97
C LEU A 35 -14.02 -16.25 0.29
N LEU A 36 -15.19 -15.69 0.61
CA LEU A 36 -15.38 -14.89 1.83
C LEU A 36 -15.23 -15.73 3.12
N SER A 37 -15.55 -17.00 3.09
CA SER A 37 -15.32 -17.92 4.21
C SER A 37 -13.86 -18.39 4.30
N ALA A 38 -13.24 -18.73 3.18
CA ALA A 38 -11.83 -19.11 3.10
C ALA A 38 -10.90 -17.89 3.35
N GLY A 39 -11.20 -16.74 2.75
CA GLY A 39 -10.43 -15.51 2.92
C GLY A 39 -10.48 -14.92 4.34
N ARG A 40 -11.55 -15.14 5.11
CA ARG A 40 -11.60 -14.78 6.53
C ARG A 40 -10.67 -15.65 7.38
N ALA A 41 -10.61 -16.94 7.10
CA ALA A 41 -9.71 -17.87 7.79
C ALA A 41 -8.24 -17.58 7.44
N GLU A 42 -7.94 -17.31 6.18
CA GLU A 42 -6.60 -16.98 5.68
C GLU A 42 -6.13 -15.60 6.18
N LYS A 43 -7.00 -14.60 6.16
CA LYS A 43 -6.72 -13.27 6.71
C LYS A 43 -6.53 -13.29 8.23
N LYS A 44 -7.24 -14.19 8.94
CA LYS A 44 -7.07 -14.43 10.37
C LYS A 44 -5.75 -15.17 10.65
N ARG A 45 -5.36 -16.11 9.78
CA ARG A 45 -4.10 -16.86 9.85
C ARG A 45 -2.89 -15.98 9.53
N MET A 46 -2.98 -15.11 8.52
CA MET A 46 -1.94 -14.12 8.22
C MET A 46 -1.79 -13.10 9.34
N LYS A 47 -2.89 -12.62 9.95
CA LYS A 47 -2.82 -11.75 11.14
C LYS A 47 -2.18 -12.45 12.34
N SER A 48 -2.40 -13.75 12.52
CA SER A 48 -1.77 -14.51 13.62
C SER A 48 -0.28 -14.73 13.39
N LEU A 49 0.16 -14.98 12.15
CA LEU A 49 1.58 -15.07 11.81
C LEU A 49 2.27 -13.71 11.95
N ASP A 50 1.66 -12.62 11.47
CA ASP A 50 2.19 -11.27 11.65
C ASP A 50 2.31 -10.91 13.15
N ALA A 51 1.37 -11.34 13.99
CA ALA A 51 1.44 -11.15 15.44
C ALA A 51 2.60 -11.92 16.09
N ILE A 52 2.86 -13.16 15.64
CA ILE A 52 4.00 -13.96 16.09
C ILE A 52 5.32 -13.28 15.69
N PHE A 53 5.44 -12.85 14.42
CA PHE A 53 6.61 -12.12 13.93
C PHE A 53 6.81 -10.80 14.70
N LEU A 54 5.74 -10.09 15.02
CA LEU A 54 5.80 -8.89 15.84
C LEU A 54 6.32 -9.17 17.26
N GLY A 55 5.85 -10.24 17.89
CA GLY A 55 6.34 -10.68 19.20
C GLY A 55 7.84 -11.00 19.21
N TRP A 56 8.34 -11.66 18.17
CA TRP A 56 9.76 -11.93 17.99
C TRP A 56 10.56 -10.66 17.65
N ALA A 57 9.99 -9.77 16.84
CA ALA A 57 10.60 -8.48 16.51
C ALA A 57 10.78 -7.59 17.74
N ILE A 58 9.82 -7.58 18.67
CA ILE A 58 9.95 -6.87 19.96
C ILE A 58 11.10 -7.43 20.80
N LYS A 59 11.32 -8.74 20.80
CA LYS A 59 12.47 -9.34 21.50
C LYS A 59 13.80 -8.99 20.83
N LEU A 60 13.83 -9.01 19.49
CA LEU A 60 15.03 -8.73 18.70
C LEU A 60 15.37 -7.23 18.69
N SER A 61 14.39 -6.35 18.81
CA SER A 61 14.61 -4.90 18.83
C SER A 61 15.52 -4.43 19.95
N ARG A 62 15.60 -5.18 21.06
CA ARG A 62 16.49 -4.89 22.19
C ARG A 62 17.98 -5.00 21.84
N PHE A 63 18.33 -5.72 20.78
CA PHE A 63 19.70 -5.88 20.30
C PHE A 63 20.06 -4.91 19.19
N ILE A 64 19.07 -4.23 18.61
CA ILE A 64 19.29 -3.29 17.50
C ILE A 64 19.60 -1.91 18.10
N ARG A 65 20.82 -1.46 17.90
CA ARG A 65 21.23 -0.09 18.20
C ARG A 65 21.11 0.76 16.93
N MET A 66 20.33 1.82 16.99
CA MET A 66 20.21 2.80 15.91
C MET A 66 20.90 4.09 16.29
N ASP A 67 21.47 4.74 15.28
CA ASP A 67 21.93 6.12 15.36
C ASP A 67 20.73 7.06 15.59
N GLU A 68 20.87 8.05 16.48
CA GLU A 68 19.80 8.96 16.88
C GLU A 68 19.17 9.69 15.67
N PHE A 69 19.99 10.09 14.71
CA PHE A 69 19.49 10.76 13.51
C PHE A 69 18.56 9.84 12.68
N LYS A 70 18.96 8.58 12.48
CA LYS A 70 18.15 7.57 11.78
C LYS A 70 16.89 7.22 12.55
N ARG A 71 16.97 7.16 13.88
CA ARG A 71 15.86 6.91 14.78
C ARG A 71 14.79 7.99 14.63
N HIS A 72 15.15 9.26 14.78
CA HIS A 72 14.21 10.39 14.64
C HIS A 72 13.60 10.49 13.24
N ARG A 73 14.37 10.22 12.20
CA ARG A 73 13.85 10.18 10.83
C ARG A 73 12.81 9.06 10.66
N MET A 74 13.12 7.87 11.14
CA MET A 74 12.23 6.71 11.05
C MET A 74 10.97 6.92 11.91
N GLU A 75 11.10 7.48 13.10
CA GLU A 75 9.99 7.81 13.99
C GLU A 75 8.99 8.76 13.32
N ARG A 76 9.48 9.82 12.66
CA ARG A 76 8.63 10.72 11.86
C ARG A 76 7.92 9.98 10.73
N THR A 77 8.63 9.11 10.02
CA THR A 77 8.04 8.33 8.92
C THR A 77 6.97 7.38 9.42
N LEU A 78 7.20 6.67 10.53
CA LEU A 78 6.24 5.75 11.14
C LEU A 78 5.02 6.48 11.69
N SER A 79 5.22 7.62 12.35
CA SER A 79 4.13 8.49 12.82
C SER A 79 3.30 9.00 11.65
N ALA A 80 3.93 9.49 10.57
CA ALA A 80 3.25 9.91 9.36
C ALA A 80 2.50 8.75 8.67
N ALA A 81 3.03 7.52 8.74
CA ALA A 81 2.37 6.31 8.25
C ALA A 81 1.20 5.85 9.14
N GLY A 82 1.00 6.45 10.32
CA GLY A 82 0.01 6.01 11.31
C GLY A 82 0.32 4.62 11.86
N MET A 83 1.59 4.27 12.00
CA MET A 83 2.06 3.02 12.55
C MET A 83 2.52 3.22 14.00
N ASP A 84 1.79 2.63 14.95
CA ASP A 84 2.13 2.67 16.37
C ASP A 84 3.24 1.67 16.72
N MET A 85 4.42 1.84 16.13
CA MET A 85 5.59 0.99 16.33
C MET A 85 6.83 1.85 16.56
N THR A 86 7.73 1.38 17.45
CA THR A 86 9.04 2.04 17.57
C THR A 86 9.94 1.73 16.39
N PRO A 87 10.87 2.63 16.01
CA PRO A 87 11.80 2.41 14.90
C PRO A 87 12.59 1.11 14.98
N GLU A 88 13.00 0.73 16.19
CA GLU A 88 13.75 -0.50 16.43
C GLU A 88 12.91 -1.76 16.16
N VAL A 89 11.63 -1.74 16.58
CA VAL A 89 10.69 -2.84 16.32
C VAL A 89 10.38 -2.96 14.83
N TYR A 90 10.22 -1.83 14.15
CA TYR A 90 10.00 -1.83 12.69
C TYR A 90 11.18 -2.41 11.93
N LEU A 91 12.42 -2.04 12.27
CA LEU A 91 13.62 -2.62 11.65
C LEU A 91 13.75 -4.10 11.96
N ALA A 92 13.53 -4.50 13.22
CA ALA A 92 13.54 -5.91 13.60
C ALA A 92 12.54 -6.72 12.76
N TYR A 93 11.34 -6.19 12.59
CA TYR A 93 10.29 -6.83 11.80
C TYR A 93 10.63 -6.91 10.30
N THR A 94 11.23 -5.85 9.74
CA THR A 94 11.67 -5.79 8.35
C THR A 94 12.77 -6.81 8.04
N ILE A 95 13.62 -7.12 9.02
CA ILE A 95 14.71 -8.12 8.87
C ILE A 95 14.19 -9.53 9.15
N LEU A 96 13.30 -9.70 10.13
CA LEU A 96 12.87 -11.01 10.60
C LEU A 96 12.06 -11.79 9.55
N LYS A 97 11.21 -11.13 8.77
CA LYS A 97 10.42 -11.77 7.71
C LYS A 97 11.28 -12.37 6.61
N PRO A 98 12.20 -11.62 5.96
CA PRO A 98 13.08 -12.22 4.95
C PRO A 98 14.08 -13.21 5.55
N ALA A 99 14.52 -13.03 6.80
CA ALA A 99 15.35 -14.02 7.49
C ALA A 99 14.63 -15.36 7.68
N ALA A 100 13.34 -15.33 8.05
CA ALA A 100 12.53 -16.54 8.13
C ALA A 100 12.34 -17.19 6.73
N ALA A 101 12.21 -16.41 5.68
CA ALA A 101 12.16 -16.93 4.31
C ALA A 101 13.50 -17.54 3.86
N LEU A 102 14.64 -16.95 4.27
CA LEU A 102 15.97 -17.53 4.06
C LEU A 102 16.16 -18.86 4.79
N LEU A 103 15.58 -19.00 5.99
CA LEU A 103 15.64 -20.26 6.73
C LEU A 103 14.94 -21.41 5.98
N ALA A 104 13.93 -21.09 5.16
CA ALA A 104 13.27 -22.06 4.29
C ALA A 104 14.16 -22.52 3.11
N VAL A 105 15.27 -21.84 2.81
CA VAL A 105 16.25 -22.27 1.81
C VAL A 105 16.92 -23.59 2.23
N ILE A 106 17.15 -23.80 3.53
CA ILE A 106 17.86 -24.98 4.05
C ILE A 106 17.16 -26.29 3.67
N PRO A 107 15.86 -26.51 4.00
CA PRO A 107 15.15 -27.72 3.55
C PRO A 107 14.94 -27.76 2.04
N CYS A 108 14.81 -26.61 1.38
CA CYS A 108 14.69 -26.54 -0.08
C CYS A 108 15.98 -27.02 -0.77
N LEU A 109 17.15 -26.68 -0.25
CA LEU A 109 18.45 -27.09 -0.80
C LEU A 109 18.67 -28.61 -0.64
N LEU A 110 18.15 -29.23 0.44
CA LEU A 110 18.23 -30.66 0.67
C LEU A 110 17.32 -31.48 -0.27
N ILE A 111 16.12 -30.94 -0.59
CA ILE A 111 15.11 -31.67 -1.37
C ILE A 111 15.22 -31.32 -2.87
N PHE A 112 15.43 -30.04 -3.20
CA PHE A 112 15.46 -29.51 -4.57
C PHE A 112 16.51 -28.41 -4.74
N PRO A 113 17.79 -28.77 -4.97
CA PRO A 113 18.88 -27.78 -5.05
C PRO A 113 18.68 -26.76 -6.18
N LEU A 114 17.99 -27.15 -7.25
CA LEU A 114 17.71 -26.29 -8.41
C LEU A 114 16.75 -25.11 -8.07
N LEU A 115 15.93 -25.23 -7.03
CA LEU A 115 14.99 -24.19 -6.60
C LEU A 115 15.60 -23.19 -5.59
N SER A 116 16.76 -23.52 -5.02
CA SER A 116 17.40 -22.68 -3.99
C SER A 116 17.70 -21.23 -4.45
N PRO A 117 18.19 -20.94 -5.69
CA PRO A 117 18.43 -19.57 -6.10
C PRO A 117 17.15 -18.75 -6.23
N ILE A 118 16.04 -19.41 -6.58
CA ILE A 118 14.72 -18.73 -6.68
C ILE A 118 14.24 -18.30 -5.28
N VAL A 119 14.41 -19.14 -4.27
CA VAL A 119 14.02 -18.83 -2.89
C VAL A 119 14.88 -17.70 -2.31
N VAL A 120 16.18 -17.68 -2.62
CA VAL A 120 17.08 -16.59 -2.23
C VAL A 120 16.65 -15.27 -2.88
N LEU A 121 16.39 -15.27 -4.21
CA LEU A 121 15.92 -14.09 -4.92
C LEU A 121 14.60 -13.57 -4.31
N LEU A 122 13.68 -14.48 -4.01
CA LEU A 122 12.39 -14.13 -3.38
C LEU A 122 12.58 -13.50 -2.00
N SER A 123 13.50 -14.01 -1.19
CA SER A 123 13.81 -13.44 0.12
C SER A 123 14.36 -12.02 0.02
N ILE A 124 15.23 -11.76 -0.96
CA ILE A 124 15.74 -10.41 -1.23
C ILE A 124 14.60 -9.47 -1.64
N LEU A 125 13.71 -9.91 -2.53
CA LEU A 125 12.54 -9.13 -2.95
C LEU A 125 11.61 -8.83 -1.77
N LEU A 126 11.38 -9.79 -0.87
CA LEU A 126 10.61 -9.58 0.36
C LEU A 126 11.23 -8.54 1.28
N TYR A 127 12.56 -8.54 1.41
CA TYR A 127 13.26 -7.52 2.19
C TYR A 127 13.02 -6.10 1.64
N PHE A 128 13.19 -5.90 0.34
CA PHE A 128 12.95 -4.59 -0.29
C PHE A 128 11.47 -4.16 -0.18
N LYS A 129 10.55 -5.10 -0.35
CA LYS A 129 9.09 -4.83 -0.22
C LYS A 129 8.74 -4.40 1.21
N GLU A 130 9.25 -5.11 2.22
CA GLU A 130 8.96 -4.79 3.62
C GLU A 130 9.62 -3.48 4.06
N SER A 131 10.86 -3.22 3.60
CA SER A 131 11.59 -1.98 3.89
C SER A 131 10.89 -0.73 3.36
N ARG A 132 10.21 -0.81 2.22
CA ARG A 132 9.47 0.31 1.60
C ARG A 132 8.05 0.48 2.13
N LYS A 133 7.56 -0.45 2.92
CA LYS A 133 6.16 -0.49 3.35
C LYS A 133 5.73 0.72 4.19
N ALA A 134 6.64 1.28 5.01
CA ALA A 134 6.35 2.50 5.76
C ALA A 134 6.16 3.70 4.81
N GLU A 135 7.06 3.88 3.85
CA GLU A 135 6.98 4.96 2.85
C GLU A 135 5.74 4.80 1.95
N GLU A 136 5.43 3.56 1.54
CA GLU A 136 4.21 3.25 0.78
C GLU A 136 2.94 3.63 1.57
N LYS A 137 2.91 3.36 2.87
CA LYS A 137 1.77 3.74 3.72
C LYS A 137 1.63 5.25 3.89
N VAL A 138 2.74 5.98 4.02
CA VAL A 138 2.71 7.45 4.04
C VAL A 138 2.12 7.98 2.74
N THR A 139 2.60 7.47 1.61
CA THR A 139 2.10 7.86 0.29
C THR A 139 0.62 7.50 0.11
N GLU A 140 0.21 6.28 0.49
CA GLU A 140 -1.20 5.85 0.43
C GLU A 140 -2.11 6.73 1.29
N ARG A 141 -1.67 7.08 2.51
CA ARG A 141 -2.42 7.97 3.40
C ARG A 141 -2.55 9.37 2.81
N ARG A 142 -1.45 9.90 2.27
CA ARG A 142 -1.43 11.19 1.58
C ARG A 142 -2.36 11.19 0.37
N GLU A 143 -2.30 10.16 -0.49
CA GLU A 143 -3.19 10.02 -1.65
C GLU A 143 -4.67 9.96 -1.26
N LYS A 144 -5.00 9.31 -0.14
CA LYS A 144 -6.37 9.28 0.40
C LYS A 144 -6.84 10.66 0.80
N ILE A 145 -6.01 11.40 1.55
CA ILE A 145 -6.32 12.78 1.96
C ILE A 145 -6.46 13.69 0.73
N GLU A 146 -5.50 13.61 -0.21
CA GLU A 146 -5.57 14.38 -1.46
C GLU A 146 -6.81 14.06 -2.30
N GLY A 147 -7.29 12.82 -2.24
CA GLY A 147 -8.53 12.42 -2.90
C GLY A 147 -9.79 13.04 -2.29
N GLU A 148 -9.73 13.47 -1.02
CA GLU A 148 -10.83 14.14 -0.33
C GLU A 148 -10.80 15.67 -0.49
N LEU A 149 -9.65 16.27 -0.89
CA LEU A 149 -9.51 17.73 -1.00
C LEU A 149 -10.52 18.40 -1.94
N PRO A 150 -10.91 17.83 -3.10
CA PRO A 150 -11.93 18.44 -3.95
C PRO A 150 -13.27 18.59 -3.22
N ARG A 151 -13.67 17.58 -2.47
CA ARG A 151 -14.89 17.62 -1.65
C ARG A 151 -14.77 18.62 -0.50
N PHE A 152 -13.61 18.69 0.13
CA PHE A 152 -13.32 19.65 1.17
C PHE A 152 -13.45 21.09 0.66
N VAL A 153 -12.83 21.41 -0.48
CA VAL A 153 -12.90 22.73 -1.13
C VAL A 153 -14.35 23.11 -1.46
N ALA A 154 -15.13 22.18 -2.01
CA ALA A 154 -16.55 22.43 -2.32
C ALA A 154 -17.39 22.72 -1.06
N THR A 155 -17.07 22.04 0.06
CA THR A 155 -17.73 22.32 1.35
C THR A 155 -17.31 23.68 1.90
N VAL A 156 -16.02 24.03 1.84
CA VAL A 156 -15.53 25.35 2.27
C VAL A 156 -16.19 26.46 1.44
N GLU A 157 -16.27 26.31 0.10
CA GLU A 157 -16.96 27.23 -0.79
C GLU A 157 -18.40 27.50 -0.35
N GLN A 158 -19.14 26.41 -0.03
CA GLN A 158 -20.53 26.50 0.41
C GLN A 158 -20.67 27.14 1.78
N GLU A 159 -19.87 26.73 2.75
CA GLU A 159 -19.91 27.22 4.13
C GLU A 159 -19.49 28.70 4.24
N LEU A 160 -18.54 29.18 3.43
CA LEU A 160 -18.14 30.59 3.36
C LEU A 160 -19.26 31.50 2.93
N GLY A 161 -20.31 30.98 2.25
CA GLY A 161 -21.52 31.73 1.94
C GLY A 161 -22.39 32.01 3.17
N ALA A 162 -22.27 31.19 4.21
CA ALA A 162 -23.07 31.26 5.44
C ALA A 162 -22.28 31.83 6.64
N SER A 163 -21.00 31.49 6.74
CA SER A 163 -20.14 31.91 7.88
C SER A 163 -18.71 32.13 7.39
N ARG A 164 -18.04 33.15 7.96
CA ARG A 164 -16.60 33.39 7.73
C ARG A 164 -15.72 32.77 8.82
N ASP A 165 -16.29 32.01 9.73
CA ASP A 165 -15.52 31.34 10.79
C ASP A 165 -14.88 30.06 10.29
N VAL A 166 -13.59 30.15 9.97
CA VAL A 166 -12.79 29.03 9.44
C VAL A 166 -12.79 27.84 10.41
N LEU A 167 -12.75 28.08 11.73
CA LEU A 167 -12.73 26.98 12.71
C LEU A 167 -14.03 26.19 12.66
N THR A 168 -15.19 26.86 12.61
CA THR A 168 -16.51 26.23 12.50
C THR A 168 -16.63 25.43 11.19
N ILE A 169 -16.15 25.96 10.07
CA ILE A 169 -16.12 25.27 8.77
C ILE A 169 -15.34 23.97 8.85
N LEU A 170 -14.14 23.99 9.45
CA LEU A 170 -13.31 22.80 9.63
C LEU A 170 -13.99 21.75 10.52
N GLU A 171 -14.61 22.16 11.62
CA GLU A 171 -15.33 21.27 12.53
C GLU A 171 -16.56 20.62 11.88
N ASN A 172 -17.30 21.36 11.07
CA ASN A 172 -18.41 20.84 10.31
C ASN A 172 -17.95 19.79 9.29
N TYR A 173 -16.86 20.08 8.58
CA TYR A 173 -16.33 19.15 7.59
C TYR A 173 -15.84 17.84 8.21
N LYS A 174 -15.31 17.85 9.43
CA LYS A 174 -14.84 16.63 10.14
C LYS A 174 -15.90 15.54 10.23
N ARG A 175 -17.18 15.89 10.24
CA ARG A 175 -18.29 14.91 10.28
C ARG A 175 -18.40 14.08 9.00
N HIS A 176 -17.83 14.55 7.89
CA HIS A 176 -17.92 13.96 6.56
C HIS A 176 -16.58 13.48 6.02
N ALA A 177 -15.49 13.81 6.72
CA ALA A 177 -14.13 13.45 6.33
C ALA A 177 -13.81 11.97 6.63
N GLY A 178 -12.94 11.38 5.84
CA GLY A 178 -12.41 10.05 6.09
C GLY A 178 -11.48 10.01 7.31
N PRO A 179 -11.23 8.82 7.87
CA PRO A 179 -10.54 8.67 9.15
C PRO A 179 -9.10 9.21 9.14
N ASP A 180 -8.43 9.19 8.00
CA ASP A 180 -7.07 9.73 7.87
C ASP A 180 -7.07 11.25 7.85
N PHE A 181 -8.06 11.87 7.20
CA PHE A 181 -8.19 13.32 7.14
C PHE A 181 -8.75 13.90 8.46
N VAL A 182 -9.68 13.21 9.12
CA VAL A 182 -10.19 13.59 10.45
C VAL A 182 -9.05 13.77 11.43
N ARG A 183 -8.09 12.84 11.49
CA ARG A 183 -6.93 12.95 12.40
C ARG A 183 -6.11 14.21 12.16
N GLU A 184 -5.88 14.57 10.91
CA GLU A 184 -5.15 15.79 10.57
C GLU A 184 -5.95 17.06 10.91
N LEU A 185 -7.27 17.04 10.68
CA LEU A 185 -8.16 18.13 11.06
C LEU A 185 -8.29 18.26 12.58
N ASP A 186 -8.25 17.15 13.33
CA ASP A 186 -8.23 17.20 14.81
C ASP A 186 -6.99 17.91 15.33
N VAL A 187 -5.82 17.60 14.77
CA VAL A 187 -4.57 18.29 15.11
C VAL A 187 -4.66 19.75 14.71
N LEU A 188 -5.16 20.07 13.51
CA LEU A 188 -5.30 21.45 13.04
C LEU A 188 -6.23 22.27 13.95
N THR A 189 -7.41 21.75 14.27
CA THR A 189 -8.38 22.46 15.12
C THR A 189 -7.87 22.64 16.56
N ALA A 190 -7.12 21.65 17.09
CA ALA A 190 -6.44 21.79 18.39
C ALA A 190 -5.34 22.86 18.33
N ASP A 191 -4.53 22.87 17.27
CA ASP A 191 -3.49 23.88 17.05
C ASP A 191 -4.12 25.30 16.92
N MET A 192 -5.23 25.45 16.23
CA MET A 192 -5.94 26.73 16.07
C MET A 192 -6.50 27.26 17.40
N ARG A 193 -6.91 26.39 18.31
CA ARG A 193 -7.39 26.77 19.64
C ARG A 193 -6.26 27.18 20.58
N SER A 194 -5.04 26.69 20.37
CA SER A 194 -3.89 26.92 21.23
C SER A 194 -2.90 27.98 20.70
N SER A 195 -2.99 28.34 19.40
CA SER A 195 -2.08 29.28 18.75
C SER A 195 -2.81 30.17 17.73
N SER A 196 -2.08 30.98 16.98
CA SER A 196 -2.68 31.77 15.90
C SER A 196 -3.16 30.84 14.77
N TYR A 197 -4.31 31.17 14.19
CA TYR A 197 -4.92 30.41 13.11
C TYR A 197 -4.00 30.28 11.89
N GLU A 198 -3.31 31.35 11.52
CA GLU A 198 -2.35 31.34 10.42
C GLU A 198 -1.19 30.37 10.69
N ALA A 199 -0.60 30.41 11.89
CA ALA A 199 0.50 29.50 12.23
C ALA A 199 0.05 28.04 12.27
N ALA A 200 -1.18 27.76 12.72
CA ALA A 200 -1.75 26.43 12.71
C ALA A 200 -1.94 25.90 11.28
N LEU A 201 -2.45 26.73 10.36
CA LEU A 201 -2.64 26.39 8.95
C LEU A 201 -1.30 26.13 8.25
N VAL A 202 -0.25 26.93 8.51
CA VAL A 202 1.10 26.71 7.95
C VAL A 202 1.70 25.40 8.46
N ARG A 203 1.53 25.06 9.74
CA ARG A 203 1.99 23.78 10.28
C ARG A 203 1.24 22.60 9.64
N PHE A 204 -0.06 22.74 9.42
CA PHE A 204 -0.88 21.74 8.75
C PHE A 204 -0.42 21.49 7.31
N GLU A 205 -0.16 22.56 6.55
CA GLU A 205 0.43 22.46 5.20
C GLU A 205 1.77 21.72 5.23
N GLY A 206 2.66 22.09 6.15
CA GLY A 206 3.98 21.45 6.27
C GLY A 206 3.93 19.96 6.63
N ARG A 207 2.90 19.50 7.37
CA ARG A 207 2.73 18.08 7.71
C ARG A 207 2.35 17.23 6.49
N LEU A 208 1.46 17.72 5.64
CA LEU A 208 0.95 16.97 4.49
C LEU A 208 1.78 17.19 3.22
N ALA A 209 2.46 18.34 3.12
CA ALA A 209 3.35 18.72 2.01
C ALA A 209 2.72 18.45 0.61
N SER A 210 1.43 18.80 0.45
CA SER A 210 0.66 18.66 -0.78
C SER A 210 0.44 20.00 -1.47
N PRO A 211 0.79 20.14 -2.76
CA PRO A 211 0.55 21.38 -3.49
C PRO A 211 -0.92 21.81 -3.50
N MET A 212 -1.84 20.84 -3.64
CA MET A 212 -3.28 21.13 -3.59
C MET A 212 -3.70 21.70 -2.24
N LEU A 213 -3.12 21.20 -1.13
CA LEU A 213 -3.39 21.70 0.20
C LEU A 213 -2.81 23.11 0.40
N SER A 214 -1.65 23.40 -0.19
CA SER A 214 -1.05 24.75 -0.14
C SER A 214 -1.97 25.83 -0.69
N ASP A 215 -2.65 25.54 -1.80
CA ASP A 215 -3.62 26.47 -2.39
C ASP A 215 -4.84 26.67 -1.46
N ILE A 216 -5.33 25.60 -0.83
CA ILE A 216 -6.43 25.67 0.13
C ILE A 216 -6.02 26.53 1.36
N VAL A 217 -4.84 26.24 1.93
CA VAL A 217 -4.32 26.96 3.10
C VAL A 217 -4.15 28.45 2.78
N ARG A 218 -3.63 28.78 1.60
CA ARG A 218 -3.51 30.16 1.14
C ARG A 218 -4.86 30.89 1.08
N GLY A 219 -5.88 30.21 0.53
CA GLY A 219 -7.23 30.73 0.51
C GLY A 219 -7.83 30.95 1.90
N LEU A 220 -7.65 29.98 2.82
CA LEU A 220 -8.12 30.09 4.20
C LEU A 220 -7.42 31.22 4.96
N ILE A 221 -6.12 31.44 4.75
CA ILE A 221 -5.36 32.56 5.33
C ILE A 221 -5.90 33.88 4.78
N GLY A 222 -6.23 33.96 3.47
CA GLY A 222 -6.87 35.14 2.89
C GLY A 222 -8.21 35.47 3.56
N VAL A 223 -9.07 34.46 3.79
CA VAL A 223 -10.33 34.64 4.53
C VAL A 223 -10.10 35.17 5.96
N LEU A 224 -9.09 34.66 6.67
CA LEU A 224 -8.73 35.13 8.02
C LEU A 224 -8.28 36.58 8.02
N ARG A 225 -7.67 37.04 6.93
CA ARG A 225 -7.25 38.45 6.75
C ARG A 225 -8.36 39.39 6.29
N GLY A 226 -9.55 38.84 5.99
CA GLY A 226 -10.73 39.57 5.58
C GLY A 226 -10.98 39.63 4.07
N ASP A 227 -10.21 38.87 3.27
CA ASP A 227 -10.40 38.76 1.84
C ASP A 227 -11.73 38.07 1.51
N ASP A 228 -12.28 38.33 0.30
CA ASP A 228 -13.43 37.60 -0.20
C ASP A 228 -13.01 36.20 -0.69
N GLY A 229 -12.98 35.27 0.27
CA GLY A 229 -12.61 33.88 -0.02
C GLY A 229 -13.58 33.15 -0.95
N ARG A 230 -14.83 33.62 -1.10
CA ARG A 230 -15.86 32.90 -1.87
C ARG A 230 -15.46 32.76 -3.34
N VAL A 231 -15.03 33.82 -3.98
CA VAL A 231 -14.60 33.80 -5.38
C VAL A 231 -13.36 32.93 -5.55
N TYR A 232 -12.42 33.03 -4.62
CA TYR A 232 -11.21 32.19 -4.63
C TYR A 232 -11.55 30.71 -4.54
N PHE A 233 -12.39 30.30 -3.58
CA PHE A 233 -12.76 28.90 -3.40
C PHE A 233 -13.67 28.37 -4.53
N GLN A 234 -14.48 29.23 -5.16
CA GLN A 234 -15.24 28.86 -6.35
C GLN A 234 -14.32 28.50 -7.50
N MET A 235 -13.28 29.30 -7.77
CA MET A 235 -12.29 29.01 -8.79
C MET A 235 -11.50 27.75 -8.47
N LEU A 236 -11.03 27.63 -7.22
CA LEU A 236 -10.29 26.47 -6.75
C LEU A 236 -11.13 25.18 -6.82
N SER A 237 -12.43 25.24 -6.51
CA SER A 237 -13.37 24.11 -6.62
C SER A 237 -13.50 23.64 -8.08
N HIS A 238 -13.56 24.57 -9.03
CA HIS A 238 -13.60 24.24 -10.44
C HIS A 238 -12.30 23.53 -10.89
N ASP A 239 -11.15 24.06 -10.54
CA ASP A 239 -9.85 23.48 -10.89
C ASP A 239 -9.65 22.09 -10.26
N MET A 240 -10.07 21.92 -9.00
CA MET A 240 -10.02 20.63 -8.31
C MET A 240 -10.88 19.57 -8.99
N LYS A 241 -12.10 19.92 -9.46
CA LYS A 241 -12.95 19.01 -10.22
C LYS A 241 -12.32 18.60 -11.55
N GLN A 242 -11.65 19.51 -12.25
CA GLN A 242 -10.92 19.18 -13.47
C GLN A 242 -9.76 18.20 -13.20
N LEU A 243 -8.97 18.44 -12.14
CA LEU A 243 -7.89 17.53 -11.72
C LEU A 243 -8.42 16.15 -11.34
N GLU A 244 -9.55 16.08 -10.64
CA GLU A 244 -10.19 14.81 -10.29
C GLU A 244 -10.61 14.03 -11.56
N LEU A 245 -11.24 14.69 -12.52
CA LEU A 245 -11.59 14.10 -13.82
C LEU A 245 -10.36 13.60 -14.58
N GLN A 246 -9.27 14.35 -14.59
CA GLN A 246 -8.01 13.93 -15.19
C GLN A 246 -7.41 12.72 -14.49
N ARG A 247 -7.43 12.68 -13.14
CA ARG A 247 -6.99 11.52 -12.33
C ARG A 247 -7.83 10.27 -12.64
N LEU A 248 -9.15 10.41 -12.71
CA LEU A 248 -10.05 9.30 -13.05
C LEU A 248 -9.81 8.79 -14.50
N LYS A 249 -9.63 9.67 -15.46
CA LYS A 249 -9.26 9.31 -16.83
C LYS A 249 -7.91 8.60 -16.89
N ALA A 250 -6.90 9.09 -16.15
CA ALA A 250 -5.58 8.46 -16.07
C ALA A 250 -5.65 7.08 -15.40
N GLN A 251 -6.50 6.89 -14.40
CA GLN A 251 -6.74 5.58 -13.77
C GLN A 251 -7.43 4.63 -14.73
N ALA A 252 -8.47 5.08 -15.43
CA ALA A 252 -9.17 4.29 -16.44
C ALA A 252 -8.23 3.86 -17.58
N ALA A 253 -7.34 4.76 -18.03
CA ALA A 253 -6.35 4.45 -19.06
C ALA A 253 -5.29 3.39 -18.65
N LYS A 254 -5.11 3.16 -17.35
CA LYS A 254 -4.20 2.10 -16.84
C LYS A 254 -4.81 0.70 -16.86
N ILE A 255 -6.12 0.55 -17.06
CA ILE A 255 -6.81 -0.74 -17.04
C ILE A 255 -6.50 -1.59 -18.30
N PRO A 256 -6.60 -1.05 -19.54
CA PRO A 256 -6.34 -1.82 -20.77
C PRO A 256 -4.94 -2.48 -20.81
N PRO A 257 -3.82 -1.77 -20.48
CA PRO A 257 -2.50 -2.40 -20.48
C PRO A 257 -2.38 -3.54 -19.47
N LYS A 258 -3.05 -3.46 -18.32
CA LYS A 258 -3.05 -4.55 -17.33
C LYS A 258 -3.74 -5.80 -17.88
N ILE A 259 -4.87 -5.65 -18.56
CA ILE A 259 -5.58 -6.79 -19.19
C ILE A 259 -4.70 -7.46 -20.23
N ARG A 260 -3.95 -6.68 -21.04
CA ARG A 260 -3.04 -7.22 -22.05
C ARG A 260 -1.92 -8.07 -21.43
N VAL A 261 -1.35 -7.62 -20.31
CA VAL A 261 -0.33 -8.37 -19.57
C VAL A 261 -0.91 -9.69 -19.04
N TYR A 262 -2.16 -9.71 -18.55
CA TYR A 262 -2.79 -10.93 -18.09
C TYR A 262 -3.03 -11.92 -19.21
N SER A 263 -3.53 -11.47 -20.35
CA SER A 263 -3.72 -12.31 -21.55
C SER A 263 -2.38 -12.88 -22.01
N PHE A 264 -1.30 -12.11 -21.97
CA PHE A 264 0.03 -12.58 -22.32
C PHE A 264 0.55 -13.65 -21.35
N VAL A 265 0.41 -13.43 -20.03
CA VAL A 265 0.82 -14.43 -19.02
C VAL A 265 0.03 -15.73 -19.19
N MET A 266 -1.27 -15.62 -19.46
CA MET A 266 -2.13 -16.78 -19.69
C MET A 266 -1.69 -17.58 -20.93
N LEU A 267 -1.34 -16.89 -22.01
CA LEU A 267 -0.81 -17.48 -23.23
C LEU A 267 0.52 -18.20 -22.98
N VAL A 268 1.43 -17.60 -22.22
CA VAL A 268 2.71 -18.23 -21.85
C VAL A 268 2.48 -19.48 -20.99
N CYS A 269 1.52 -19.45 -20.06
CA CYS A 269 1.16 -20.63 -19.26
C CYS A 269 0.64 -21.77 -20.14
N PHE A 270 -0.24 -21.50 -21.11
CA PHE A 270 -0.70 -22.51 -22.05
C PHE A 270 0.42 -23.09 -22.89
N MET A 271 1.33 -22.23 -23.37
CA MET A 271 2.49 -22.66 -24.14
C MET A 271 3.41 -23.58 -23.32
N LEU A 272 3.66 -23.28 -22.05
CA LEU A 272 4.44 -24.13 -21.15
C LEU A 272 3.78 -25.48 -20.90
N ILE A 273 2.47 -25.50 -20.68
CA ILE A 273 1.72 -26.77 -20.51
C ILE A 273 1.87 -27.62 -21.76
N TYR A 274 1.72 -27.04 -22.95
CA TYR A 274 1.85 -27.73 -24.22
C TYR A 274 3.26 -28.33 -24.41
N ILE A 275 4.30 -27.58 -24.11
CA ILE A 275 5.69 -28.06 -24.16
C ILE A 275 5.91 -29.24 -23.22
N VAL A 276 5.39 -29.19 -22.00
CA VAL A 276 5.51 -30.26 -21.00
C VAL A 276 4.81 -31.54 -21.51
N VAL A 277 3.62 -31.39 -22.10
CA VAL A 277 2.88 -32.55 -22.67
C VAL A 277 3.66 -33.19 -23.81
N ILE A 278 4.21 -32.40 -24.74
CA ILE A 278 5.03 -32.93 -25.85
C ILE A 278 6.28 -33.64 -25.31
N LEU A 279 7.00 -33.04 -24.35
CA LEU A 279 8.17 -33.65 -23.74
C LEU A 279 7.85 -35.01 -23.10
N MET A 280 6.74 -35.07 -22.36
CA MET A 280 6.27 -36.33 -21.77
C MET A 280 5.91 -37.39 -22.83
N GLN A 281 5.30 -36.97 -23.94
CA GLN A 281 4.93 -37.86 -25.02
C GLN A 281 6.16 -38.41 -25.77
N ILE A 282 7.19 -37.56 -25.98
CA ILE A 282 8.47 -38.00 -26.56
C ILE A 282 9.16 -39.00 -25.63
N LEU A 283 9.24 -38.72 -24.32
CA LEU A 283 9.88 -39.60 -23.35
C LEU A 283 9.18 -40.95 -23.24
N THR A 284 7.84 -40.97 -23.26
CA THR A 284 7.08 -42.23 -23.25
C THR A 284 7.21 -43.01 -24.56
N SER A 285 7.28 -42.33 -25.70
CA SER A 285 7.48 -42.94 -27.01
C SER A 285 8.88 -43.55 -27.15
N MET A 286 9.91 -42.87 -26.63
CA MET A 286 11.28 -43.44 -26.64
C MET A 286 11.43 -44.61 -25.68
N GLY A 287 10.74 -44.60 -24.52
CA GLY A 287 10.72 -45.76 -23.60
C GLY A 287 10.10 -47.01 -24.19
N GLY A 288 9.16 -46.89 -25.14
CA GLY A 288 8.57 -48.00 -25.87
C GLY A 288 9.40 -48.56 -27.05
N LEU A 289 10.45 -47.83 -27.46
CA LEU A 289 11.38 -48.26 -28.51
C LEU A 289 12.60 -49.01 -27.98
N PHE A 290 12.91 -48.89 -26.70
CA PHE A 290 14.07 -49.52 -26.04
C PHE A 290 13.67 -50.57 -24.98
N GLY A 291 12.42 -50.89 -24.82
CA GLY A 291 11.87 -51.96 -24.02
C GLY A 291 11.10 -52.94 -24.93
#